data_92afc80e5dc75039ddc3c34cec6a29e0
#
_entry.id   92afc80e5dc75039ddc3c34cec6a29e0
#
_cell.length_a   1.000
_cell.length_b   1.000
_cell.length_c   1.000
_cell.angle_alpha   90.00
_cell.angle_beta   90.00
_cell.angle_gamma   90.00
#
_symmetry.space_group_name_H-M   'P 1'
#
loop_
_entity.id
_entity.type
_entity.pdbx_description
1 polymer ?
#
loop_
_entity_poly.entity_id
_entity_poly.type
_entity_poly.pdbx_seq_one_letter_code
_entity_poly.pdbx_strand_id
1 'polypeptide(L)'
;SAPANFLTLTNELNIRYFLSILNSKITNYLMHRIAYNRQHGYLEFKKVFVEQIPIPKIDEESQKPFIKLVDEILEAKQKIKDYKPLLDEAIKNNNFDREIALKKELENLENICTTNEKTIDQMVYKLYDLTPDEIKIVESE
;
A
#
# COMPACT_ATOMS: atom_id res chain seq x y z
N SER A 1 1.40 -14.09 -23.43
CA SER A 1 1.46 -13.01 -22.47
C SER A 1 1.27 -13.57 -21.08
N ALA A 2 2.15 -13.26 -20.19
CA ALA A 2 1.92 -13.59 -18.80
C ALA A 2 0.78 -12.74 -18.28
N PRO A 3 -0.38 -13.32 -17.98
CA PRO A 3 -1.50 -12.54 -17.44
C PRO A 3 -1.20 -12.01 -16.04
N ALA A 4 -0.27 -12.64 -15.35
CA ALA A 4 0.19 -12.16 -14.06
C ALA A 4 1.61 -11.62 -14.24
N ASN A 5 1.84 -10.42 -13.78
CA ASN A 5 3.17 -9.87 -13.74
C ASN A 5 3.94 -10.48 -12.59
N PHE A 6 4.75 -11.49 -12.91
CA PHE A 6 5.66 -12.06 -11.94
C PHE A 6 6.88 -11.16 -11.80
N LEU A 7 7.03 -10.63 -10.62
CA LEU A 7 8.23 -9.90 -10.22
C LEU A 7 9.10 -10.86 -9.44
N THR A 8 10.19 -11.28 -10.05
CA THR A 8 11.21 -12.05 -9.34
C THR A 8 12.22 -11.06 -8.81
N LEU A 9 12.28 -10.96 -7.50
CA LEU A 9 13.30 -10.17 -6.84
C LEU A 9 14.56 -11.03 -6.74
N THR A 10 15.53 -10.69 -7.55
CA THR A 10 16.88 -11.18 -7.37
C THR A 10 17.58 -10.20 -6.44
N ASN A 11 18.44 -10.65 -5.60
CA ASN A 11 19.15 -9.88 -4.58
C ASN A 11 18.42 -9.84 -3.23
N GLU A 12 18.98 -9.09 -2.35
CA GLU A 12 18.61 -9.00 -0.92
C GLU A 12 17.35 -8.18 -0.64
N LEU A 13 16.57 -7.83 -1.69
CA LEU A 13 15.35 -7.07 -1.49
C LEU A 13 14.21 -7.99 -1.07
N ASN A 14 13.62 -7.69 0.08
CA ASN A 14 12.44 -8.39 0.55
C ASN A 14 11.23 -7.96 -0.27
N ILE A 15 10.38 -8.92 -0.64
CA ILE A 15 9.18 -8.62 -1.44
C ILE A 15 8.23 -7.65 -0.73
N ARG A 16 8.15 -7.69 0.58
CA ARG A 16 7.29 -6.77 1.35
C ARG A 16 7.82 -5.35 1.32
N TYR A 17 9.13 -5.17 1.37
CA TYR A 17 9.74 -3.86 1.15
C TYR A 17 9.41 -3.36 -0.26
N PHE A 18 9.58 -4.19 -1.27
CA PHE A 18 9.24 -3.87 -2.64
C PHE A 18 7.78 -3.46 -2.78
N LEU A 19 6.86 -4.22 -2.17
CA LEU A 19 5.43 -3.90 -2.18
C LEU A 19 5.13 -2.57 -1.49
N SER A 20 5.85 -2.22 -0.43
CA SER A 20 5.68 -0.94 0.23
C SER A 20 5.98 0.23 -0.71
N ILE A 21 7.02 0.10 -1.53
CA ILE A 21 7.37 1.10 -2.54
C ILE A 21 6.31 1.13 -3.65
N LEU A 22 5.93 -0.03 -4.18
CA LEU A 22 4.94 -0.11 -5.27
C LEU A 22 3.58 0.50 -4.91
N ASN A 23 3.17 0.38 -3.66
CA ASN A 23 1.88 0.90 -3.19
C ASN A 23 1.97 2.32 -2.62
N SER A 24 3.13 2.93 -2.65
CA SER A 24 3.32 4.29 -2.16
C SER A 24 2.77 5.34 -3.13
N LYS A 25 2.52 6.54 -2.62
CA LYS A 25 2.03 7.66 -3.43
C LYS A 25 3.01 8.08 -4.52
N ILE A 26 4.31 8.01 -4.26
CA ILE A 26 5.31 8.36 -5.27
C ILE A 26 5.25 7.40 -6.45
N THR A 27 5.08 6.12 -6.20
CA THR A 27 4.92 5.13 -7.28
C THR A 27 3.66 5.38 -8.07
N ASN A 28 2.54 5.66 -7.39
CA ASN A 28 1.29 6.01 -8.05
C ASN A 28 1.45 7.24 -8.94
N TYR A 29 2.12 8.27 -8.44
CA TYR A 29 2.44 9.47 -9.20
C TYR A 29 3.27 9.15 -10.45
N LEU A 30 4.33 8.37 -10.30
CA LEU A 30 5.20 7.98 -11.41
C LEU A 30 4.46 7.13 -12.44
N MET A 31 3.63 6.20 -11.99
CA MET A 31 2.81 5.35 -12.88
C MET A 31 1.83 6.18 -13.71
N HIS A 32 1.19 7.18 -13.11
CA HIS A 32 0.32 8.09 -13.84
C HIS A 32 1.09 8.86 -14.93
N ARG A 33 2.30 9.31 -14.65
CA ARG A 33 3.15 9.99 -15.62
C ARG A 33 3.57 9.09 -16.76
N ILE A 34 3.97 7.86 -16.46
CA ILE A 34 4.38 6.87 -17.46
C ILE A 34 3.17 6.47 -18.33
N ALA A 35 2.04 6.21 -17.71
CA ALA A 35 0.82 5.81 -18.42
C ALA A 35 0.21 6.92 -19.25
N TYR A 36 0.32 8.18 -18.81
CA TYR A 36 -0.22 9.34 -19.54
C TYR A 36 0.42 9.52 -20.92
N ASN A 37 1.68 9.18 -21.05
CA ASN A 37 2.40 9.27 -22.32
C ASN A 37 2.00 8.16 -23.31
N ARG A 38 1.16 7.23 -22.89
CA ARG A 38 0.58 6.20 -23.77
C ARG A 38 -0.91 6.45 -23.87
N GLN A 39 -1.39 6.45 -25.10
CA GLN A 39 -2.79 6.72 -25.44
C GLN A 39 -3.76 6.03 -24.47
N HIS A 40 -4.73 6.79 -23.99
CA HIS A 40 -5.94 6.36 -23.27
C HIS A 40 -5.95 6.47 -21.75
N GLY A 41 -4.94 7.00 -21.08
CA GLY A 41 -4.98 7.22 -19.62
C GLY A 41 -5.26 5.96 -18.79
N TYR A 42 -5.02 4.80 -19.37
CA TYR A 42 -5.30 3.54 -18.74
C TYR A 42 -4.12 3.12 -17.87
N LEU A 43 -4.35 3.08 -16.57
CA LEU A 43 -3.33 2.59 -15.64
C LEU A 43 -3.32 1.07 -15.63
N GLU A 44 -2.38 0.49 -16.34
CA GLU A 44 -2.10 -0.93 -16.22
C GLU A 44 -0.72 -1.12 -15.57
N PHE A 45 -0.66 -1.92 -14.52
CA PHE A 45 0.59 -2.33 -13.94
C PHE A 45 1.24 -3.40 -14.82
N LYS A 46 1.69 -2.99 -15.99
CA LYS A 46 2.44 -3.88 -16.87
C LYS A 46 3.89 -3.91 -16.44
N LYS A 47 4.54 -5.03 -16.67
CA LYS A 47 5.95 -5.22 -16.38
C LYS A 47 6.81 -4.05 -16.84
N VAL A 48 6.56 -3.53 -18.06
CA VAL A 48 7.31 -2.41 -18.63
C VAL A 48 7.21 -1.14 -17.80
N PHE A 49 6.08 -0.90 -17.14
CA PHE A 49 5.91 0.27 -16.30
C PHE A 49 6.61 0.09 -14.95
N VAL A 50 6.45 -1.08 -14.36
CA VAL A 50 7.07 -1.41 -13.07
C VAL A 50 8.60 -1.35 -13.16
N GLU A 51 9.17 -1.83 -14.26
CA GLU A 51 10.62 -1.81 -14.48
C GLU A 51 11.20 -0.40 -14.59
N GLN A 52 10.38 0.60 -14.91
CA GLN A 52 10.81 1.99 -14.99
C GLN A 52 10.85 2.70 -13.64
N ILE A 53 10.33 2.06 -12.59
CA ILE A 53 10.31 2.66 -11.26
C ILE A 53 11.63 2.35 -10.57
N PRO A 54 12.41 3.39 -10.21
CA PRO A 54 13.66 3.18 -9.49
C PRO A 54 13.39 2.74 -8.06
N ILE A 55 13.78 1.51 -7.72
CA ILE A 55 13.63 0.98 -6.36
C ILE A 55 14.95 1.19 -5.62
N PRO A 56 14.97 2.01 -4.55
CA PRO A 56 16.17 2.21 -3.78
C PRO A 56 16.65 0.91 -3.13
N LYS A 57 17.92 0.60 -3.30
CA LYS A 57 18.56 -0.53 -2.62
C LYS A 57 19.00 -0.09 -1.25
N ILE A 58 18.45 -0.73 -0.24
CA ILE A 58 18.85 -0.52 1.16
C ILE A 58 19.16 -1.88 1.78
N ASP A 59 19.90 -1.88 2.87
CA ASP A 59 20.26 -3.12 3.56
C ASP A 59 19.05 -3.74 4.26
N GLU A 60 19.20 -4.99 4.72
CA GLU A 60 18.12 -5.74 5.38
C GLU A 60 17.61 -5.03 6.63
N GLU A 61 18.50 -4.45 7.42
CA GLU A 61 18.10 -3.72 8.64
C GLU A 61 17.22 -2.50 8.31
N SER A 62 17.58 -1.77 7.27
CA SER A 62 16.83 -0.60 6.83
C SER A 62 15.48 -0.97 6.20
N GLN A 63 15.32 -2.20 5.70
CA GLN A 63 14.06 -2.71 5.17
C GLN A 63 13.06 -3.10 6.27
N LYS A 64 13.53 -3.50 7.45
CA LYS A 64 12.70 -4.00 8.53
C LYS A 64 11.53 -3.09 8.94
N PRO A 65 11.71 -1.76 9.09
CA PRO A 65 10.58 -0.88 9.41
C PRO A 65 9.46 -0.92 8.36
N PHE A 66 9.82 -1.01 7.08
CA PHE A 66 8.84 -1.13 5.98
C PHE A 66 8.09 -2.45 6.08
N ILE A 67 8.82 -3.54 6.29
CA ILE A 67 8.24 -4.89 6.40
C ILE A 67 7.25 -4.96 7.55
N LYS A 68 7.62 -4.41 8.70
CA LYS A 68 6.75 -4.37 9.88
C LYS A 68 5.43 -3.66 9.58
N LEU A 69 5.49 -2.49 8.96
CA LEU A 69 4.30 -1.70 8.63
C LEU A 69 3.42 -2.42 7.62
N VAL A 70 4.02 -3.06 6.62
CA VAL A 70 3.28 -3.87 5.63
C VAL A 70 2.60 -5.05 6.30
N ASP A 71 3.29 -5.77 7.18
CA ASP A 71 2.71 -6.92 7.90
C ASP A 71 1.52 -6.49 8.75
N GLU A 72 1.60 -5.36 9.43
CA GLU A 72 0.50 -4.82 10.22
C GLU A 72 -0.71 -4.47 9.34
N ILE A 73 -0.47 -3.89 8.17
CA ILE A 73 -1.53 -3.58 7.20
C ILE A 73 -2.19 -4.87 6.71
N LEU A 74 -1.40 -5.86 6.33
CA LEU A 74 -1.93 -7.14 5.83
C LEU A 74 -2.76 -7.86 6.88
N GLU A 75 -2.30 -7.88 8.12
CA GLU A 75 -3.03 -8.46 9.23
C GLU A 75 -4.34 -7.71 9.49
N ALA A 76 -4.30 -6.37 9.51
CA ALA A 76 -5.49 -5.55 9.70
C ALA A 76 -6.50 -5.77 8.57
N LYS A 77 -6.07 -5.82 7.33
CA LYS A 77 -6.95 -6.08 6.18
C LYS A 77 -7.60 -7.46 6.24
N GLN A 78 -6.87 -8.47 6.70
CA GLN A 78 -7.43 -9.81 6.88
C GLN A 78 -8.52 -9.80 7.96
N LYS A 79 -8.28 -9.14 9.08
CA LYS A 79 -9.28 -9.01 10.16
C LYS A 79 -10.52 -8.23 9.69
N ILE A 80 -10.34 -7.17 8.93
CA ILE A 80 -11.46 -6.42 8.34
C ILE A 80 -12.32 -7.35 7.49
N LYS A 81 -11.69 -8.14 6.64
CA LYS A 81 -12.39 -9.11 5.79
C LYS A 81 -13.16 -10.14 6.61
N ASP A 82 -12.58 -10.60 7.71
CA ASP A 82 -13.21 -11.62 8.58
C ASP A 82 -14.36 -11.02 9.40
N TYR A 83 -14.26 -9.76 9.82
CA TYR A 83 -15.24 -9.13 10.70
C TYR A 83 -16.45 -8.55 9.98
N LYS A 84 -16.33 -8.20 8.69
CA LYS A 84 -17.48 -7.67 7.92
C LYS A 84 -18.68 -8.61 7.89
N PRO A 85 -18.54 -9.92 7.61
CA PRO A 85 -19.67 -10.84 7.70
C PRO A 85 -20.27 -10.94 9.10
N LEU A 86 -19.44 -10.85 10.14
CA LEU A 86 -19.90 -10.89 11.53
C LEU A 86 -20.71 -9.66 11.87
N LEU A 87 -20.34 -8.50 11.34
CA LEU A 87 -21.11 -7.27 11.50
C LEU A 87 -22.47 -7.38 10.81
N ASP A 88 -22.50 -7.89 9.59
CA ASP A 88 -23.76 -8.10 8.84
C ASP A 88 -24.70 -9.04 9.61
N GLU A 89 -24.16 -10.10 10.18
CA GLU A 89 -24.91 -11.03 11.04
C GLU A 89 -25.46 -10.36 12.28
N ALA A 90 -24.65 -9.54 12.95
CA ALA A 90 -25.09 -8.82 14.16
C ALA A 90 -26.23 -7.84 13.84
N ILE A 91 -26.13 -7.13 12.71
CA ILE A 91 -27.18 -6.22 12.23
C ILE A 91 -28.46 -7.01 11.93
N LYS A 92 -28.35 -8.11 11.21
CA LYS A 92 -29.49 -8.97 10.84
C LYS A 92 -30.23 -9.51 12.07
N ASN A 93 -29.47 -9.85 13.12
CA ASN A 93 -30.02 -10.42 14.34
C ASN A 93 -30.37 -9.37 15.39
N ASN A 94 -30.31 -8.08 15.06
CA ASN A 94 -30.56 -6.98 15.98
C ASN A 94 -29.74 -7.05 17.28
N ASN A 95 -28.51 -7.56 17.16
CA ASN A 95 -27.57 -7.60 18.28
C ASN A 95 -26.77 -6.29 18.33
N PHE A 96 -27.36 -5.27 18.95
CA PHE A 96 -26.82 -3.92 18.96
C PHE A 96 -25.46 -3.80 19.65
N ASP A 97 -25.28 -4.51 20.76
CA ASP A 97 -24.02 -4.47 21.50
C ASP A 97 -22.86 -5.03 20.65
N ARG A 98 -23.10 -6.14 19.97
CA ARG A 98 -22.12 -6.76 19.08
C ARG A 98 -21.87 -5.88 17.85
N GLU A 99 -22.92 -5.28 17.31
CA GLU A 99 -22.80 -4.34 16.19
C GLU A 99 -21.88 -3.18 16.54
N ILE A 100 -22.10 -2.54 17.68
CA ILE A 100 -21.29 -1.42 18.16
C ILE A 100 -19.83 -1.83 18.35
N ALA A 101 -19.61 -2.97 19.00
CA ALA A 101 -18.26 -3.49 19.26
C ALA A 101 -17.51 -3.79 17.95
N LEU A 102 -18.18 -4.41 16.99
CA LEU A 102 -17.58 -4.74 15.69
C LEU A 102 -17.30 -3.49 14.86
N LYS A 103 -18.20 -2.52 14.84
CA LYS A 103 -17.97 -1.24 14.15
C LYS A 103 -16.76 -0.50 14.70
N LYS A 104 -16.62 -0.48 16.03
CA LYS A 104 -15.46 0.15 16.66
C LYS A 104 -14.17 -0.56 16.31
N GLU A 105 -14.18 -1.87 16.32
CA GLU A 105 -12.99 -2.66 15.95
C GLU A 105 -12.61 -2.47 14.49
N LEU A 106 -13.61 -2.46 13.58
CA LEU A 106 -13.35 -2.20 12.16
C LEU A 106 -12.76 -0.81 11.95
N GLU A 107 -13.27 0.20 12.66
CA GLU A 107 -12.70 1.55 12.60
C GLU A 107 -11.23 1.57 13.05
N ASN A 108 -10.92 0.88 14.15
CA ASN A 108 -9.55 0.78 14.64
C ASN A 108 -8.63 0.11 13.61
N LEU A 109 -9.08 -0.96 12.98
CA LEU A 109 -8.31 -1.67 11.95
C LEU A 109 -8.08 -0.81 10.70
N GLU A 110 -9.09 -0.07 10.27
CA GLU A 110 -8.95 0.86 9.15
C GLU A 110 -7.99 1.99 9.48
N ASN A 111 -7.98 2.47 10.72
CA ASN A 111 -7.03 3.48 11.18
C ASN A 111 -5.60 2.96 11.18
N ILE A 112 -5.37 1.70 11.55
CA ILE A 112 -4.05 1.06 11.44
C ILE A 112 -3.57 1.10 10.00
N CYS A 113 -4.41 0.69 9.05
CA CYS A 113 -4.06 0.70 7.62
C CYS A 113 -3.71 2.12 7.16
N THR A 114 -4.56 3.09 7.43
CA THR A 114 -4.37 4.47 7.00
C THR A 114 -3.12 5.09 7.60
N THR A 115 -2.89 4.88 8.89
CA THR A 115 -1.74 5.43 9.60
C THR A 115 -0.44 4.82 9.07
N ASN A 116 -0.42 3.50 8.90
CA ASN A 116 0.77 2.81 8.39
C ASN A 116 1.07 3.19 6.95
N GLU A 117 0.05 3.33 6.10
CA GLU A 117 0.22 3.78 4.72
C GLU A 117 0.85 5.18 4.66
N LYS A 118 0.39 6.11 5.50
CA LYS A 118 0.99 7.44 5.59
C LYS A 118 2.44 7.40 6.08
N THR A 119 2.72 6.55 7.07
CA THR A 119 4.07 6.39 7.59
C THR A 119 5.00 5.84 6.51
N ILE A 120 4.56 4.84 5.78
CA ILE A 120 5.31 4.27 4.65
C ILE A 120 5.58 5.36 3.60
N ASP A 121 4.57 6.16 3.23
CA ASP A 121 4.75 7.26 2.28
C ASP A 121 5.84 8.23 2.72
N GLN A 122 5.83 8.62 3.98
CA GLN A 122 6.86 9.53 4.52
C GLN A 122 8.26 8.89 4.48
N MET A 123 8.36 7.60 4.81
CA MET A 123 9.62 6.87 4.74
C MET A 123 10.12 6.75 3.30
N VAL A 124 9.22 6.48 2.36
CA VAL A 124 9.54 6.40 0.93
C VAL A 124 10.01 7.74 0.39
N TYR A 125 9.37 8.85 0.76
CA TYR A 125 9.81 10.17 0.36
C TYR A 125 11.27 10.44 0.78
N LYS A 126 11.63 9.99 1.96
CA LYS A 126 13.02 10.11 2.45
C LYS A 126 13.99 9.26 1.63
N LEU A 127 13.57 8.05 1.24
CA LEU A 127 14.41 7.20 0.40
C LEU A 127 14.72 7.83 -0.96
N TYR A 128 13.74 8.54 -1.54
CA TYR A 128 13.92 9.24 -2.82
C TYR A 128 14.47 10.65 -2.66
N ASP A 129 14.76 11.06 -1.42
CA ASP A 129 15.29 12.38 -1.10
C ASP A 129 14.45 13.53 -1.67
N LEU A 130 13.13 13.43 -1.51
CA LEU A 130 12.22 14.44 -2.00
C LEU A 130 12.23 15.69 -1.15
N THR A 131 12.22 16.86 -1.80
CA THR A 131 12.01 18.13 -1.13
C THR A 131 10.55 18.29 -0.71
N PRO A 132 10.24 19.20 0.26
CA PRO A 132 8.84 19.49 0.63
C PRO A 132 7.96 19.90 -0.56
N ASP A 133 8.50 20.63 -1.52
CA ASP A 133 7.76 21.05 -2.70
C ASP A 133 7.45 19.88 -3.62
N GLU A 134 8.41 18.97 -3.79
CA GLU A 134 8.21 17.74 -4.56
C GLU A 134 7.15 16.83 -3.89
N ILE A 135 7.16 16.73 -2.57
CA ILE A 135 6.14 15.97 -1.82
C ILE A 135 4.75 16.56 -2.08
N LYS A 136 4.62 17.88 -2.05
CA LYS A 136 3.34 18.54 -2.37
C LYS A 136 2.83 18.19 -3.76
N ILE A 137 3.73 18.14 -4.75
CA ILE A 137 3.37 17.76 -6.12
C ILE A 137 2.85 16.32 -6.14
N VAL A 138 3.56 15.39 -5.50
CA VAL A 138 3.15 13.98 -5.44
C VAL A 138 1.80 13.83 -4.75
N GLU A 139 1.58 14.54 -3.65
CA GLU A 139 0.35 14.42 -2.86
C GLU A 139 -0.85 15.16 -3.46
N SER A 140 -0.62 16.06 -4.43
CA SER A 140 -1.70 16.79 -5.09
C SER A 140 -2.43 15.98 -6.16
N GLU A 141 -1.90 14.82 -6.49
CA GLU A 141 -2.50 13.93 -7.50
C GLU A 141 -3.32 12.75 -6.91
#